data_d5f06e1c19511d409157773b92865b7b
#
_entry.id   d5f06e1c19511d409157773b92865b7b
#
_cell.length_a   1.000
_cell.length_b   1.000
_cell.length_c   1.000
_cell.angle_alpha   90.00
_cell.angle_beta   90.00
_cell.angle_gamma   90.00
#
_symmetry.space_group_name_H-M   'P 1'
#
loop_
_entity.id
_entity.type
_entity.pdbx_description
1 polymer ?
#
loop_
_entity_poly.entity_id
_entity_poly.type
_entity_poly.pdbx_seq_one_letter_code
_entity_poly.pdbx_strand_id
1 'polypeptide(L)'
;EINHMTLSDILEQDVASKYYVKPKIRESRLKRLKDKNYPKPYISHENMAGSITPHSYSSCLRAGASANYILINDERRPTEREMLRLQGFPDTYRIVLPYSKIKKQCGNSVAVPVIKAVAKQMIKALNQYDNENKRRSKVCLRHTDKEIQSTLV
;
A
#
# COMPACT_ATOMS: atom_id res chain seq x y z
N GLU A 1 7.93 -2.71 15.85
CA GLU A 1 7.42 -1.33 15.71
C GLU A 1 7.04 -1.12 14.25
N ILE A 2 5.82 -0.63 14.03
CA ILE A 2 5.37 -0.19 12.70
C ILE A 2 5.85 1.25 12.57
N ASN A 3 6.85 1.47 11.74
CA ASN A 3 7.32 2.81 11.43
C ASN A 3 6.24 3.50 10.58
N HIS A 4 5.47 4.38 11.21
CA HIS A 4 4.42 5.15 10.53
C HIS A 4 5.08 6.28 9.73
N MET A 5 5.15 6.11 8.40
CA MET A 5 5.53 7.21 7.51
C MET A 5 4.45 8.30 7.56
N THR A 6 4.87 9.53 7.72
CA THR A 6 4.00 10.70 7.61
C THR A 6 3.81 11.09 6.15
N LEU A 7 2.81 11.93 5.88
CA LEU A 7 2.61 12.45 4.52
C LEU A 7 3.84 13.26 4.05
N SER A 8 4.50 13.97 4.96
CA SER A 8 5.72 14.73 4.65
C SER A 8 6.88 13.85 4.17
N ASP A 9 6.98 12.61 4.66
CA ASP A 9 8.03 11.67 4.25
C ASP A 9 7.80 11.13 2.82
N ILE A 10 6.57 11.18 2.34
CA ILE A 10 6.15 10.67 1.04
C ILE A 10 6.30 11.73 -0.05
N LEU A 11 6.01 12.99 0.29
CA LEU A 11 5.92 14.09 -0.68
C LEU A 11 7.29 14.54 -1.17
N GLU A 12 7.38 14.77 -2.49
CA GLU A 12 8.54 15.38 -3.14
C GLU A 12 8.50 16.90 -2.98
N GLN A 13 9.67 17.53 -2.81
CA GLN A 13 9.78 18.98 -2.57
C GLN A 13 9.74 19.77 -3.87
N ASP A 14 10.54 19.36 -4.87
CA ASP A 14 10.64 20.04 -6.16
C ASP A 14 9.81 19.28 -7.21
N VAL A 15 8.55 19.71 -7.36
CA VAL A 15 7.61 19.06 -8.27
C VAL A 15 7.39 19.91 -9.52
N ALA A 16 7.59 19.30 -10.69
CA ALA A 16 7.42 19.95 -11.98
C ALA A 16 6.00 20.53 -12.18
N SER A 17 5.89 21.66 -12.88
CA SER A 17 4.64 22.40 -13.11
C SER A 17 3.53 21.56 -13.77
N LYS A 18 3.87 20.52 -14.54
CA LYS A 18 2.91 19.60 -15.19
C LYS A 18 1.96 18.88 -14.22
N TYR A 19 2.32 18.78 -12.92
CA TYR A 19 1.47 18.13 -11.91
C TYR A 19 0.46 19.10 -11.29
N TYR A 20 0.69 20.39 -11.39
CA TYR A 20 -0.22 21.38 -10.85
C TYR A 20 -1.52 21.44 -11.66
N VAL A 21 -2.62 21.60 -10.96
CA VAL A 21 -3.93 21.73 -11.60
C VAL A 21 -4.18 23.16 -12.09
N LYS A 22 -5.00 23.29 -13.13
CA LYS A 22 -5.41 24.60 -13.63
C LYS A 22 -6.16 25.39 -12.55
N PRO A 23 -6.02 26.72 -12.48
CA PRO A 23 -6.69 27.56 -11.47
C PRO A 23 -8.19 27.30 -11.36
N LYS A 24 -8.90 27.11 -12.47
CA LYS A 24 -10.33 26.79 -12.50
C LYS A 24 -10.68 25.48 -11.77
N ILE A 25 -9.81 24.45 -11.88
CA ILE A 25 -10.01 23.18 -11.18
C ILE A 25 -9.81 23.38 -9.69
N ARG A 26 -8.74 24.08 -9.29
CA ARG A 26 -8.43 24.39 -7.89
C ARG A 26 -9.58 25.16 -7.23
N GLU A 27 -10.06 26.21 -7.87
CA GLU A 27 -11.17 27.03 -7.38
C GLU A 27 -12.45 26.20 -7.19
N SER A 28 -12.82 25.38 -8.18
CA SER A 28 -13.97 24.49 -8.09
C SER A 28 -13.85 23.49 -6.94
N ARG A 29 -12.65 22.98 -6.67
CA ARG A 29 -12.41 22.06 -5.57
C ARG A 29 -12.51 22.73 -4.21
N LEU A 30 -11.90 23.91 -4.05
CA LEU A 30 -11.96 24.70 -2.81
C LEU A 30 -13.39 25.09 -2.42
N LYS A 31 -14.28 25.33 -3.40
CA LYS A 31 -15.72 25.57 -3.14
C LYS A 31 -16.41 24.35 -2.53
N ARG A 32 -15.99 23.12 -2.89
CA ARG A 32 -16.58 21.84 -2.47
C ARG A 32 -15.85 21.19 -1.30
N LEU A 33 -14.72 21.77 -0.86
CA LEU A 33 -13.92 21.25 0.24
C LEU A 33 -14.68 21.37 1.56
N LYS A 34 -14.84 20.26 2.28
CA LYS A 34 -15.60 20.21 3.54
C LYS A 34 -14.92 20.97 4.68
N ASP A 35 -13.61 20.85 4.77
CA ASP A 35 -12.81 21.55 5.78
C ASP A 35 -11.75 22.40 5.09
N LYS A 36 -11.95 23.72 5.08
CA LYS A 36 -11.05 24.69 4.43
C LYS A 36 -9.82 25.02 5.27
N ASN A 37 -9.85 24.72 6.56
CA ASN A 37 -8.77 25.05 7.51
C ASN A 37 -7.93 23.82 7.88
N TYR A 38 -8.06 22.72 7.13
CA TYR A 38 -7.28 21.52 7.40
C TYR A 38 -5.77 21.78 7.27
N PRO A 39 -4.94 21.34 8.26
CA PRO A 39 -3.51 21.62 8.27
C PRO A 39 -2.78 20.97 7.09
N LYS A 40 -1.84 21.72 6.51
CA LYS A 40 -0.96 21.20 5.44
C LYS A 40 0.26 20.46 6.04
N PRO A 41 0.79 19.43 5.36
CA PRO A 41 0.30 18.89 4.09
C PRO A 41 -0.90 17.96 4.27
N TYR A 42 -1.80 17.97 3.29
CA TYR A 42 -2.94 17.06 3.24
C TYR A 42 -3.18 16.50 1.83
N ILE A 43 -3.89 15.38 1.78
CA ILE A 43 -4.42 14.83 0.53
C ILE A 43 -5.94 15.02 0.54
N SER A 44 -6.46 15.71 -0.47
CA SER A 44 -7.90 15.82 -0.67
C SER A 44 -8.41 14.74 -1.64
N HIS A 45 -9.47 14.05 -1.23
CA HIS A 45 -10.10 13.00 -2.00
C HIS A 45 -11.51 13.42 -2.44
N GLU A 46 -11.77 13.32 -3.74
CA GLU A 46 -13.10 13.53 -4.32
C GLU A 46 -13.81 12.17 -4.46
N ASN A 47 -14.96 12.03 -3.80
CA ASN A 47 -15.77 10.83 -3.89
C ASN A 47 -16.67 10.85 -5.15
N MET A 48 -17.44 9.77 -5.38
CA MET A 48 -18.35 9.64 -6.52
C MET A 48 -19.46 10.70 -6.55
N ALA A 49 -19.85 11.22 -5.38
CA ALA A 49 -20.86 12.28 -5.24
C ALA A 49 -20.28 13.68 -5.40
N GLY A 50 -18.98 13.83 -5.74
CA GLY A 50 -18.31 15.11 -5.92
C GLY A 50 -17.96 15.83 -4.62
N SER A 51 -18.14 15.22 -3.45
CA SER A 51 -17.72 15.79 -2.17
C SER A 51 -16.22 15.60 -1.98
N ILE A 52 -15.54 16.64 -1.47
CA ILE A 52 -14.09 16.65 -1.28
C ILE A 52 -13.77 16.71 0.21
N THR A 53 -12.99 15.75 0.67
CA THR A 53 -12.57 15.66 2.08
C THR A 53 -11.04 15.64 2.17
N PRO A 54 -10.42 16.51 3.00
CA PRO A 54 -8.99 16.49 3.26
C PRO A 54 -8.66 15.45 4.32
N HIS A 55 -7.46 14.84 4.22
CA HIS A 55 -6.94 13.85 5.15
C HIS A 55 -5.43 13.99 5.30
N SER A 56 -4.88 13.67 6.47
CA SER A 56 -3.44 13.53 6.71
C SER A 56 -2.85 12.23 6.15
N TYR A 57 -3.67 11.40 5.49
CA TYR A 57 -3.31 10.13 4.87
C TYR A 57 -3.93 10.01 3.47
N SER A 58 -3.44 9.09 2.67
CA SER A 58 -4.04 8.80 1.36
C SER A 58 -5.20 7.83 1.49
N SER A 59 -6.30 8.14 0.82
CA SER A 59 -7.29 7.12 0.46
C SER A 59 -6.72 6.15 -0.58
N CYS A 60 -7.42 5.04 -0.85
CA CYS A 60 -6.95 4.06 -1.83
C CYS A 60 -6.73 4.70 -3.21
N LEU A 61 -5.63 4.31 -3.85
CA LEU A 61 -5.36 4.69 -5.23
C LEU A 61 -6.30 3.88 -6.15
N ARG A 62 -6.98 4.57 -7.07
CA ARG A 62 -7.95 3.95 -7.98
C ARG A 62 -7.47 4.02 -9.42
N ALA A 63 -7.33 2.86 -10.08
CA ALA A 63 -6.86 2.74 -11.46
C ALA A 63 -7.74 3.49 -12.47
N GLY A 64 -9.07 3.41 -12.33
CA GLY A 64 -10.06 3.99 -13.24
C GLY A 64 -10.53 5.41 -12.89
N ALA A 65 -10.07 6.00 -11.77
CA ALA A 65 -10.50 7.35 -11.39
C ALA A 65 -9.88 8.43 -12.29
N SER A 66 -10.51 9.61 -12.32
CA SER A 66 -9.95 10.79 -13.02
C SER A 66 -8.57 11.15 -12.46
N ALA A 67 -7.75 11.89 -13.22
CA ALA A 67 -6.42 12.30 -12.74
C ALA A 67 -6.49 13.25 -11.53
N ASN A 68 -7.62 13.92 -11.32
CA ASN A 68 -7.79 14.93 -10.28
C ASN A 68 -8.62 14.45 -9.08
N TYR A 69 -8.95 13.15 -8.96
CA TYR A 69 -9.74 12.65 -7.83
C TYR A 69 -9.00 12.76 -6.49
N ILE A 70 -7.68 12.80 -6.55
CA ILE A 70 -6.78 12.98 -5.42
C ILE A 70 -5.86 14.15 -5.72
N LEU A 71 -5.77 15.13 -4.82
CA LEU A 71 -4.83 16.25 -4.93
C LEU A 71 -4.12 16.48 -3.59
N ILE A 72 -2.90 16.95 -3.68
CA ILE A 72 -2.10 17.40 -2.55
C ILE A 72 -2.36 18.90 -2.37
N ASN A 73 -2.82 19.29 -1.20
CA ASN A 73 -3.19 20.66 -0.82
C ASN A 73 -4.19 21.35 -1.79
N ASP A 74 -4.96 20.56 -2.56
CA ASP A 74 -5.80 21.01 -3.68
C ASP A 74 -5.06 21.81 -4.78
N GLU A 75 -3.75 21.66 -4.84
CA GLU A 75 -2.87 22.39 -5.76
C GLU A 75 -2.33 21.51 -6.87
N ARG A 76 -1.96 20.27 -6.57
CA ARG A 76 -1.32 19.38 -7.52
C ARG A 76 -1.72 17.92 -7.38
N ARG A 77 -1.51 17.16 -8.44
CA ARG A 77 -1.61 15.71 -8.44
C ARG A 77 -0.38 15.10 -7.78
N PRO A 78 -0.49 13.93 -7.14
CA PRO A 78 0.69 13.18 -6.72
C PRO A 78 1.55 12.81 -7.96
N THR A 79 2.86 12.81 -7.80
CA THR A 79 3.80 12.33 -8.81
C THR A 79 3.78 10.80 -8.91
N GLU A 80 4.41 10.23 -9.93
CA GLU A 80 4.58 8.78 -10.05
C GLU A 80 5.35 8.21 -8.85
N ARG A 81 6.37 8.92 -8.37
CA ARG A 81 7.15 8.51 -7.21
C ARG A 81 6.34 8.54 -5.93
N GLU A 82 5.57 9.59 -5.71
CA GLU A 82 4.69 9.70 -4.56
C GLU A 82 3.60 8.61 -4.55
N MET A 83 3.01 8.28 -5.71
CA MET A 83 2.04 7.18 -5.80
C MET A 83 2.66 5.82 -5.46
N LEU A 84 3.91 5.57 -5.87
CA LEU A 84 4.64 4.37 -5.53
C LEU A 84 4.98 4.31 -4.03
N ARG A 85 5.44 5.43 -3.44
CA ARG A 85 5.69 5.54 -1.99
C ARG A 85 4.42 5.30 -1.17
N LEU A 86 3.26 5.83 -1.61
CA LEU A 86 1.96 5.57 -0.98
C LEU A 86 1.58 4.08 -0.97
N GLN A 87 2.05 3.30 -1.94
CA GLN A 87 1.88 1.84 -1.97
C GLN A 87 3.02 1.08 -1.27
N GLY A 88 4.02 1.81 -0.73
CA GLY A 88 5.17 1.22 -0.03
C GLY A 88 6.25 0.63 -0.94
N PHE A 89 6.30 1.02 -2.22
CA PHE A 89 7.42 0.67 -3.09
C PHE A 89 8.67 1.49 -2.70
N PRO A 90 9.85 0.87 -2.73
CA PRO A 90 11.11 1.57 -2.44
C PRO A 90 11.46 2.57 -3.55
N ASP A 91 12.23 3.60 -3.21
CA ASP A 91 12.69 4.62 -4.17
C ASP A 91 13.61 4.08 -5.27
N THR A 92 14.20 2.91 -5.02
CA THR A 92 14.98 2.16 -6.02
C THR A 92 14.11 1.57 -7.15
N TYR A 93 12.78 1.53 -6.97
CA TYR A 93 11.87 1.06 -8.01
C TYR A 93 11.94 1.97 -9.24
N ARG A 94 12.33 1.42 -10.38
CA ARG A 94 12.58 2.17 -11.61
C ARG A 94 11.27 2.55 -12.30
N ILE A 95 11.06 3.84 -12.54
CA ILE A 95 9.91 4.38 -13.27
C ILE A 95 10.27 4.46 -14.75
N VAL A 96 9.66 3.63 -15.58
CA VAL A 96 9.91 3.56 -17.03
C VAL A 96 8.67 3.84 -17.87
N LEU A 97 7.52 4.04 -17.23
CA LEU A 97 6.24 4.25 -17.89
C LEU A 97 5.71 5.66 -17.65
N PRO A 98 4.88 6.20 -18.56
CA PRO A 98 4.27 7.50 -18.39
C PRO A 98 3.24 7.50 -17.24
N TYR A 99 2.97 8.69 -16.71
CA TYR A 99 2.07 8.96 -15.57
C TYR A 99 0.78 8.14 -15.56
N SER A 100 0.06 8.12 -16.68
CA SER A 100 -1.23 7.41 -16.79
C SER A 100 -1.10 5.91 -16.55
N LYS A 101 -0.01 5.30 -17.00
CA LYS A 101 0.27 3.87 -16.83
C LYS A 101 0.69 3.56 -15.39
N ILE A 102 1.60 4.36 -14.80
CA ILE A 102 2.00 4.24 -13.38
C ILE A 102 0.78 4.42 -12.48
N LYS A 103 -0.04 5.46 -12.70
CA LYS A 103 -1.29 5.65 -11.95
C LYS A 103 -2.20 4.41 -11.99
N LYS A 104 -2.38 3.82 -13.19
CA LYS A 104 -3.19 2.60 -13.35
C LYS A 104 -2.56 1.42 -12.62
N GLN A 105 -1.24 1.23 -12.70
CA GLN A 105 -0.53 0.17 -12.01
C GLN A 105 -0.64 0.33 -10.49
N CYS A 106 -0.37 1.53 -9.95
CA CYS A 106 -0.52 1.80 -8.51
C CYS A 106 -1.94 1.54 -8.02
N GLY A 107 -2.95 1.90 -8.81
CA GLY A 107 -4.35 1.66 -8.47
C GLY A 107 -4.79 0.19 -8.54
N ASN A 108 -4.07 -0.65 -9.31
CA ASN A 108 -4.28 -2.09 -9.39
C ASN A 108 -3.38 -2.88 -8.44
N SER A 109 -2.37 -2.24 -7.85
CA SER A 109 -1.44 -2.90 -6.94
C SER A 109 -2.02 -3.02 -5.53
N VAL A 110 -1.42 -3.89 -4.74
CA VAL A 110 -1.67 -3.99 -3.30
C VAL A 110 -0.51 -3.34 -2.57
N ALA A 111 -0.79 -2.70 -1.43
CA ALA A 111 0.24 -2.06 -0.62
C ALA A 111 1.30 -3.09 -0.17
N VAL A 112 2.56 -2.82 -0.49
CA VAL A 112 3.70 -3.71 -0.23
C VAL A 112 3.81 -4.13 1.24
N PRO A 113 3.63 -3.24 2.24
CA PRO A 113 3.66 -3.63 3.65
C PRO A 113 2.60 -4.66 4.03
N VAL A 114 1.39 -4.56 3.45
CA VAL A 114 0.28 -5.49 3.70
C VAL A 114 0.63 -6.89 3.18
N ILE A 115 1.06 -7.00 1.93
CA ILE A 115 1.46 -8.29 1.34
C ILE A 115 2.65 -8.89 2.09
N LYS A 116 3.62 -8.07 2.48
CA LYS A 116 4.76 -8.51 3.29
C LYS A 116 4.31 -9.10 4.65
N ALA A 117 3.33 -8.48 5.30
CA ALA A 117 2.79 -8.98 6.57
C ALA A 117 2.05 -10.31 6.37
N VAL A 118 1.20 -10.42 5.36
CA VAL A 118 0.48 -11.65 5.02
C VAL A 118 1.46 -12.78 4.68
N ALA A 119 2.44 -12.53 3.80
CA ALA A 119 3.44 -13.53 3.41
C ALA A 119 4.25 -14.05 4.61
N LYS A 120 4.62 -13.17 5.54
CA LYS A 120 5.29 -13.58 6.79
C LYS A 120 4.44 -14.57 7.61
N GLN A 121 3.14 -14.32 7.73
CA GLN A 121 2.24 -15.21 8.46
C GLN A 121 2.06 -16.55 7.73
N MET A 122 1.94 -16.54 6.42
CA MET A 122 1.87 -17.76 5.61
C MET A 122 3.12 -18.64 5.78
N ILE A 123 4.32 -18.04 5.67
CA ILE A 123 5.59 -18.74 5.88
C ILE A 123 5.66 -19.32 7.30
N LYS A 124 5.23 -18.57 8.31
CA LYS A 124 5.18 -19.04 9.70
C LYS A 124 4.27 -20.27 9.85
N ALA A 125 3.08 -20.23 9.26
CA ALA A 125 2.13 -21.34 9.30
C ALA A 125 2.68 -22.58 8.58
N LEU A 126 3.30 -22.42 7.42
CA LEU A 126 3.95 -23.53 6.69
C LEU A 126 5.07 -24.18 7.52
N ASN A 127 5.95 -23.38 8.11
CA ASN A 127 7.04 -23.89 8.95
C ASN A 127 6.51 -24.63 10.19
N GLN A 128 5.42 -24.18 10.78
CA GLN A 128 4.77 -24.89 11.88
C GLN A 128 4.23 -26.26 11.43
N TYR A 129 3.51 -26.28 10.32
CA TYR A 129 2.98 -27.51 9.73
C TYR A 129 4.08 -28.53 9.41
N ASP A 130 5.17 -28.11 8.78
CA ASP A 130 6.31 -28.97 8.47
C ASP A 130 6.98 -29.55 9.73
N ASN A 131 7.11 -28.73 10.76
CA ASN A 131 7.68 -29.17 12.04
C ASN A 131 6.79 -30.19 12.76
N GLU A 132 5.47 -29.98 12.72
CA GLU A 132 4.51 -30.94 13.29
C GLU A 132 4.53 -32.28 12.54
N ASN A 133 4.58 -32.25 11.21
CA ASN A 133 4.68 -33.45 10.40
C ASN A 133 5.98 -34.22 10.65
N LYS A 134 7.12 -33.54 10.75
CA LYS A 134 8.39 -34.15 11.12
C LYS A 134 8.36 -34.80 12.53
N ARG A 135 7.64 -34.19 13.48
CA ARG A 135 7.45 -34.75 14.82
C ARG A 135 6.58 -36.01 14.76
N ARG A 136 5.45 -35.98 14.01
CA ARG A 136 4.55 -37.11 13.84
C ARG A 136 5.28 -38.33 13.20
N SER A 137 6.04 -38.08 12.14
CA SER A 137 6.83 -39.13 11.48
C SER A 137 7.87 -39.75 12.41
N LYS A 138 8.57 -38.95 13.23
CA LYS A 138 9.53 -39.49 14.22
C LYS A 138 8.87 -40.31 15.33
N VAL A 139 7.65 -39.97 15.73
CA VAL A 139 6.88 -40.69 16.74
C VAL A 139 6.43 -42.05 16.15
N CYS A 140 5.95 -42.05 14.91
CA CYS A 140 5.54 -43.27 14.22
C CYS A 140 6.70 -44.27 14.09
N LEU A 141 7.88 -43.82 13.66
CA LEU A 141 9.08 -44.69 13.55
C LEU A 141 9.48 -45.28 14.90
N ARG A 142 9.40 -44.56 16.00
CA ARG A 142 9.73 -45.07 17.36
C ARG A 142 8.75 -46.12 17.85
N HIS A 143 7.48 -46.07 17.43
CA HIS A 143 6.49 -47.09 17.77
C HIS A 143 6.74 -48.39 16.99
N THR A 144 7.06 -48.32 15.70
CA THR A 144 7.41 -49.48 14.89
C THR A 144 8.67 -50.20 15.39
N ASP A 145 9.71 -49.45 15.79
CA ASP A 145 10.94 -50.06 16.35
C ASP A 145 10.68 -50.78 17.67
N LYS A 146 9.79 -50.29 18.53
CA LYS A 146 9.41 -50.93 19.80
C LYS A 146 8.58 -52.20 19.59
N GLU A 147 7.65 -52.23 18.63
CA GLU A 147 6.86 -53.39 18.28
C GLU A 147 7.73 -54.52 17.72
N ILE A 148 8.69 -54.18 16.84
CA ILE A 148 9.63 -55.18 16.30
C ILE A 148 10.50 -55.79 17.40
N GLN A 149 10.99 -55.00 18.36
CA GLN A 149 11.79 -55.50 19.48
C GLN A 149 10.98 -56.39 20.46
N SER A 150 9.68 -56.13 20.65
CA SER A 150 8.82 -56.95 21.52
C SER A 150 8.39 -58.28 20.90
N THR A 151 8.55 -58.48 19.60
CA THR A 151 8.15 -59.69 18.87
C THR A 151 9.34 -60.66 18.70
N LEU A 152 10.56 -60.24 19.04
CA LEU A 152 11.80 -61.00 18.92
C LEU A 152 12.28 -61.62 20.25
N VAL A 153 11.48 -61.53 21.32
CA VAL A 153 11.69 -62.18 22.62
C VAL A 153 10.61 -63.23 22.84
#